data_6ab90f88f185cb605a6a7827f03f3ac1
#
_entry.id   6ab90f88f185cb605a6a7827f03f3ac1
#
_cell.length_a   1.000
_cell.length_b   1.000
_cell.length_c   1.000
_cell.angle_alpha   90.00
_cell.angle_beta   90.00
_cell.angle_gamma   90.00
#
_symmetry.space_group_name_H-M   'P 1'
#
loop_
_entity.id
_entity.type
_entity.pdbx_description
1 polymer ?
#
loop_
_entity_poly.entity_id
_entity_poly.type
_entity_poly.pdbx_seq_one_letter_code
_entity_poly.pdbx_strand_id
1 'polypeptide(L)'
;TVVIDLCVPYGDAGVDVPGLEIKAIPLSGLATLVAGWMLWGRVMERMAAAGNPPTVFMSVNREGGKAYYDKAMEQFNARGY
;
A
#
# COMPACT_ATOMS: atom_id res chain seq x y z
N THR A 1 0.82 19.27 12.00
CA THR A 1 1.43 17.93 11.91
C THR A 1 0.38 16.87 12.20
N VAL A 2 0.31 15.86 11.36
CA VAL A 2 -0.57 14.69 11.57
C VAL A 2 0.30 13.52 12.02
N VAL A 3 -0.12 12.85 13.08
CA VAL A 3 0.54 11.65 13.59
C VAL A 3 -0.41 10.46 13.41
N ILE A 4 0.08 9.37 12.85
CA ILE A 4 -0.65 8.11 12.74
C ILE A 4 0.00 7.11 13.69
N ASP A 5 -0.73 6.76 14.77
CA ASP A 5 -0.29 5.71 15.68
C ASP A 5 -0.49 4.35 15.02
N LEU A 6 0.59 3.60 14.88
CA LEU A 6 0.56 2.26 14.28
C LEU A 6 0.15 1.18 15.28
N CYS A 7 -0.04 1.54 16.56
CA CYS A 7 -0.42 0.61 17.63
C CYS A 7 0.54 -0.59 17.77
N VAL A 8 1.81 -0.39 17.45
CA VAL A 8 2.85 -1.42 17.58
C VAL A 8 3.39 -1.44 19.01
N PRO A 9 3.60 -2.60 19.61
CA PRO A 9 4.17 -2.72 20.96
C PRO A 9 5.54 -2.06 21.06
N TYR A 10 5.85 -1.53 22.26
CA TYR A 10 7.18 -1.03 22.55
C TYR A 10 8.24 -2.12 22.30
N GLY A 11 9.36 -1.73 21.66
CA GLY A 11 10.41 -2.67 21.25
C GLY A 11 10.22 -3.25 19.84
N ASP A 12 9.09 -2.95 19.20
CA ASP A 12 8.81 -3.31 17.79
C ASP A 12 9.01 -4.80 17.46
N ALA A 13 8.71 -5.69 18.38
CA ALA A 13 8.84 -7.14 18.15
C ALA A 13 7.60 -7.87 18.64
N GLY A 14 7.06 -8.77 17.82
CA GLY A 14 5.74 -9.36 18.02
C GLY A 14 5.69 -10.86 18.23
N VAL A 15 6.79 -11.59 18.01
CA VAL A 15 6.77 -13.05 17.98
C VAL A 15 7.67 -13.62 19.08
N ASP A 16 7.09 -14.47 19.94
CA ASP A 16 7.84 -15.26 20.88
C ASP A 16 8.44 -16.47 20.16
N VAL A 17 9.75 -16.60 20.19
CA VAL A 17 10.48 -17.71 19.58
C VAL A 17 11.14 -18.53 20.69
N PRO A 18 10.86 -19.82 20.81
CA PRO A 18 11.49 -20.67 21.82
C PRO A 18 13.03 -20.61 21.75
N GLY A 19 13.67 -20.34 22.86
CA GLY A 19 15.14 -20.22 22.94
C GLY A 19 15.69 -18.81 22.75
N LEU A 20 14.84 -17.81 22.47
CA LEU A 20 15.22 -16.40 22.50
C LEU A 20 14.69 -15.74 23.78
N GLU A 21 15.49 -14.87 24.37
CA GLU A 21 15.11 -14.12 25.58
C GLU A 21 14.20 -12.91 25.25
N ILE A 22 14.20 -12.47 24.00
CA ILE A 22 13.43 -11.33 23.51
C ILE A 22 12.55 -11.74 22.34
N LYS A 23 11.46 -11.02 22.17
CA LYS A 23 10.60 -11.21 20.98
C LYS A 23 11.35 -10.88 19.70
N ALA A 24 11.03 -11.60 18.66
CA ALA A 24 11.59 -11.42 17.33
C ALA A 24 10.52 -10.84 16.36
N ILE A 25 10.94 -10.54 15.16
CA ILE A 25 10.13 -10.09 14.00
C ILE A 25 9.49 -8.73 14.24
N PRO A 26 10.00 -7.69 13.58
CA PRO A 26 9.48 -6.34 13.70
C PRO A 26 8.07 -6.23 13.10
N LEU A 27 7.18 -5.51 13.79
CA LEU A 27 5.81 -5.27 13.38
C LEU A 27 5.60 -3.92 12.71
N SER A 28 6.46 -2.94 12.98
CA SER A 28 6.33 -1.57 12.48
C SER A 28 6.36 -1.52 10.96
N GLY A 29 7.20 -2.32 10.30
CA GLY A 29 7.27 -2.40 8.86
C GLY A 29 5.96 -2.85 8.23
N LEU A 30 5.34 -3.90 8.79
CA LEU A 30 4.03 -4.38 8.33
C LEU A 30 2.93 -3.36 8.60
N ALA A 31 2.89 -2.79 9.81
CA ALA A 31 1.89 -1.79 10.18
C ALA A 31 2.01 -0.53 9.31
N THR A 32 3.22 -0.06 9.03
CA THR A 32 3.48 1.06 8.12
C THR A 32 2.98 0.77 6.71
N LEU A 33 3.24 -0.44 6.19
CA LEU A 33 2.79 -0.85 4.87
C LEU A 33 1.25 -0.83 4.78
N VAL A 34 0.57 -1.41 5.77
CA VAL A 34 -0.90 -1.42 5.83
C VAL A 34 -1.45 0.00 5.90
N ALA A 35 -0.93 0.84 6.82
CA ALA A 35 -1.35 2.23 6.96
C ALA A 35 -1.13 3.03 5.66
N GLY A 36 0.00 2.82 4.98
CA GLY A 36 0.30 3.43 3.69
C GLY A 36 -0.71 3.04 2.61
N TRP A 37 -1.04 1.76 2.48
CA TRP A 37 -2.04 1.30 1.51
C TRP A 37 -3.45 1.81 1.84
N MET A 38 -3.82 1.88 3.11
CA MET A 38 -5.10 2.47 3.52
C MET A 38 -5.19 3.95 3.14
N LEU A 39 -4.12 4.71 3.37
CA LEU A 39 -4.05 6.12 2.98
C LEU A 39 -4.16 6.29 1.47
N TRP A 40 -3.40 5.52 0.69
CA TRP A 40 -3.48 5.54 -0.77
C TRP A 40 -4.87 5.16 -1.28
N GLY A 41 -5.48 4.12 -0.72
CA GLY A 41 -6.86 3.75 -1.06
C GLY A 41 -7.83 4.91 -0.84
N ARG A 42 -7.68 5.65 0.26
CA ARG A 42 -8.52 6.81 0.55
C ARG A 42 -8.28 7.98 -0.41
N VAL A 43 -7.03 8.22 -0.82
CA VAL A 43 -6.69 9.22 -1.84
C VAL A 43 -7.36 8.87 -3.18
N MET A 44 -7.22 7.61 -3.62
CA MET A 44 -7.82 7.13 -4.87
C MET A 44 -9.34 7.25 -4.86
N GLU A 45 -9.98 6.90 -3.75
CA GLU A 45 -11.43 7.05 -3.58
C GLU A 45 -11.87 8.51 -3.73
N ARG A 46 -11.16 9.44 -3.10
CA ARG A 46 -11.45 10.88 -3.21
C ARG A 46 -11.23 11.42 -4.62
N MET A 47 -10.18 10.97 -5.28
CA MET A 47 -9.91 11.36 -6.68
C MET A 47 -11.02 10.87 -7.61
N ALA A 48 -11.45 9.61 -7.45
CA ALA A 48 -12.55 9.04 -8.22
C ALA A 48 -13.87 9.79 -7.97
N ALA A 49 -14.19 10.10 -6.71
CA ALA A 49 -15.38 10.86 -6.35
C ALA A 49 -15.37 12.29 -6.92
N ALA A 50 -14.21 12.89 -7.09
CA ALA A 50 -14.02 14.18 -7.73
C ALA A 50 -14.07 14.13 -9.28
N GLY A 51 -14.36 12.97 -9.88
CA GLY A 51 -14.38 12.78 -11.32
C GLY A 51 -13.00 12.68 -11.99
N ASN A 52 -11.95 12.49 -11.20
CA ASN A 52 -10.57 12.48 -11.65
C ASN A 52 -9.81 11.26 -11.10
N PRO A 53 -10.24 10.02 -11.45
CA PRO A 53 -9.63 8.81 -10.93
C PRO A 53 -8.17 8.69 -11.36
N PRO A 54 -7.28 8.20 -10.48
CA PRO A 54 -5.89 7.94 -10.86
C PRO A 54 -5.81 6.75 -11.81
N THR A 55 -4.71 6.67 -12.56
CA THR A 55 -4.41 5.48 -13.34
C THR A 55 -4.04 4.34 -12.42
N VAL A 56 -4.70 3.19 -12.57
CA VAL A 56 -4.43 1.97 -11.82
C VAL A 56 -3.85 0.92 -12.77
N PHE A 57 -2.76 0.30 -12.35
CA PHE A 57 -2.10 -0.75 -13.13
C PHE A 57 -2.57 -2.13 -12.68
N MET A 58 -2.85 -2.98 -13.65
CA MET A 58 -3.16 -4.38 -13.43
C MET A 58 -1.90 -5.24 -13.64
N SER A 59 -1.75 -6.31 -12.86
CA SER A 59 -0.67 -7.26 -13.08
C SER A 59 -0.74 -7.86 -14.49
N VAL A 60 0.38 -7.83 -15.20
CA VAL A 60 0.51 -8.42 -16.55
C VAL A 60 0.34 -9.94 -16.56
N ASN A 61 0.46 -10.58 -15.40
CA ASN A 61 0.30 -12.03 -15.23
C ASN A 61 -1.18 -12.46 -15.13
N ARG A 62 -2.12 -11.52 -15.11
CA ARG A 62 -3.55 -11.83 -15.16
C ARG A 62 -4.02 -11.91 -16.61
N GLU A 63 -5.09 -12.68 -16.82
CA GLU A 63 -5.77 -12.69 -18.12
C GLU A 63 -6.18 -11.24 -18.51
N GLY A 64 -5.83 -10.84 -19.72
CA GLY A 64 -6.04 -9.46 -20.20
C GLY A 64 -5.13 -8.41 -19.55
N GLY A 65 -4.27 -8.79 -18.59
CA GLY A 65 -3.45 -7.87 -17.81
C GLY A 65 -2.49 -7.04 -18.65
N LYS A 66 -1.88 -7.65 -19.70
CA LYS A 66 -0.97 -6.91 -20.58
C LYS A 66 -1.68 -5.79 -21.36
N ALA A 67 -2.81 -6.08 -21.97
CA ALA A 67 -3.58 -5.08 -22.73
C ALA A 67 -4.07 -3.96 -21.83
N TYR A 68 -4.51 -4.30 -20.61
CA TYR A 68 -4.89 -3.31 -19.61
C TYR A 68 -3.71 -2.43 -19.18
N TYR A 69 -2.55 -3.04 -18.94
CA TYR A 69 -1.33 -2.33 -18.56
C TYR A 69 -0.89 -1.35 -19.65
N ASP A 70 -0.86 -1.78 -20.90
CA ASP A 70 -0.46 -0.92 -22.04
C ASP A 70 -1.38 0.31 -22.13
N LYS A 71 -2.70 0.12 -22.01
CA LYS A 71 -3.68 1.22 -21.95
C LYS A 71 -3.48 2.13 -20.74
N ALA A 72 -3.20 1.57 -19.57
CA ALA A 72 -2.91 2.33 -18.36
C ALA A 72 -1.65 3.18 -18.50
N MET A 73 -0.60 2.65 -19.16
CA MET A 73 0.62 3.40 -19.46
C MET A 73 0.36 4.59 -20.39
N GLU A 74 -0.48 4.43 -21.41
CA GLU A 74 -0.89 5.54 -22.29
C GLU A 74 -1.60 6.64 -21.48
N GLN A 75 -2.54 6.27 -20.63
CA GLN A 75 -3.25 7.21 -19.76
C GLN A 75 -2.31 7.93 -18.79
N PHE A 76 -1.42 7.19 -18.14
CA PHE A 76 -0.44 7.76 -17.22
C PHE A 76 0.51 8.74 -17.94
N ASN A 77 1.02 8.37 -19.11
CA ASN A 77 1.90 9.24 -19.90
C ASN A 77 1.20 10.52 -20.37
N ALA A 78 -0.10 10.45 -20.64
CA ALA A 78 -0.88 11.62 -21.06
C ALA A 78 -1.23 12.56 -19.89
N ARG A 79 -1.43 12.04 -18.68
CA ARG A 79 -1.98 12.80 -17.54
C ARG A 79 -0.98 13.02 -16.40
N GLY A 80 0.01 12.13 -16.24
CA GLY A 80 0.98 12.15 -15.15
C GLY A 80 0.51 11.53 -13.84
N TYR A 81 -0.68 10.92 -13.82
CA TYR A 81 -1.23 10.27 -12.60
C TYR A 81 -2.26 9.20 -12.95
#